data_5cd7839bc4c621ce75219644d6de8e71
#
_entry.id   5cd7839bc4c621ce75219644d6de8e71
#
_cell.length_a   1.000
_cell.length_b   1.000
_cell.length_c   1.000
_cell.angle_alpha   90.00
_cell.angle_beta   90.00
_cell.angle_gamma   90.00
#
_symmetry.space_group_name_H-M   'P 1'
#
loop_
_entity.id
_entity.type
_entity.pdbx_description
1 polymer ?
#
loop_
_entity_poly.entity_id
_entity_poly.type
_entity_poly.pdbx_seq_one_letter_code
_entity_poly.pdbx_strand_id
1 'polypeptide(L)'
;SDADGMLIYSSESLTAQAEAEKLAQVLLAISKDSLLEFELDLDLRPEGKNGPRVRSVKGYAGYYERWAEAWEFQALLRARVVVGSEDLTQQFTELIDPYRYPKQIKRESPVEIRRIKARVEAERLPQGANPARHLKLGRGSISDVEWLVQLLQLQFANEHPELRTTSTSI
;
A
#
# COMPACT_ATOMS: atom_id res chain seq x y z
N SER A 1 -12.16 -12.95 0.22
CA SER A 1 -11.42 -11.70 0.57
C SER A 1 -10.31 -11.47 -0.42
N ASP A 2 -10.02 -10.23 -0.71
CA ASP A 2 -8.93 -9.77 -1.55
C ASP A 2 -7.65 -9.58 -0.73
N ALA A 3 -6.51 -9.76 -1.38
CA ALA A 3 -5.19 -9.45 -0.83
C ALA A 3 -4.56 -8.35 -1.67
N ASP A 4 -4.38 -7.17 -1.07
CA ASP A 4 -3.65 -6.08 -1.73
C ASP A 4 -2.18 -6.45 -1.87
N GLY A 5 -1.63 -6.31 -3.07
CA GLY A 5 -0.26 -6.69 -3.37
C GLY A 5 0.48 -5.72 -4.28
N MET A 6 1.80 -5.82 -4.25
CA MET A 6 2.70 -5.15 -5.20
C MET A 6 3.72 -6.15 -5.72
N LEU A 7 3.99 -6.11 -7.01
CA LEU A 7 4.96 -6.98 -7.66
C LEU A 7 6.20 -6.18 -8.07
N ILE A 8 7.37 -6.72 -7.73
CA ILE A 8 8.64 -6.00 -7.83
C ILE A 8 9.66 -6.92 -8.48
N TYR A 9 10.53 -6.36 -9.32
CA TYR A 9 11.69 -7.06 -9.84
C TYR A 9 12.96 -6.20 -9.77
N SER A 10 14.11 -6.86 -9.83
CA SER A 10 15.42 -6.22 -9.98
C SER A 10 16.14 -6.85 -11.17
N SER A 11 16.32 -6.10 -12.23
CA SER A 11 17.07 -6.52 -13.41
C SER A 11 17.44 -5.31 -14.28
N GLU A 12 18.62 -5.36 -14.88
CA GLU A 12 19.11 -4.40 -15.86
C GLU A 12 18.83 -4.86 -17.33
N SER A 13 18.21 -6.04 -17.52
CA SER A 13 17.87 -6.53 -18.85
C SER A 13 16.80 -5.67 -19.52
N LEU A 14 16.96 -5.41 -20.81
CA LEU A 14 15.97 -4.68 -21.62
C LEU A 14 14.63 -5.44 -21.76
N THR A 15 14.64 -6.77 -21.59
CA THR A 15 13.45 -7.62 -21.65
C THR A 15 12.76 -7.82 -20.32
N ALA A 16 13.42 -7.45 -19.21
CA ALA A 16 12.96 -7.75 -17.85
C ALA A 16 11.53 -7.26 -17.54
N GLN A 17 11.18 -6.06 -17.96
CA GLN A 17 9.83 -5.53 -17.76
C GLN A 17 8.78 -6.40 -18.47
N ALA A 18 9.01 -6.77 -19.72
CA ALA A 18 8.08 -7.59 -20.49
C ALA A 18 7.95 -9.03 -19.94
N GLU A 19 9.03 -9.59 -19.45
CA GLU A 19 9.05 -10.91 -18.81
C GLU A 19 8.32 -10.87 -17.46
N ALA A 20 8.59 -9.88 -16.64
CA ALA A 20 7.92 -9.67 -15.36
C ALA A 20 6.41 -9.43 -15.53
N GLU A 21 5.99 -8.65 -16.55
CA GLU A 21 4.56 -8.45 -16.87
C GLU A 21 3.86 -9.75 -17.27
N LYS A 22 4.52 -10.63 -18.04
CA LYS A 22 3.98 -11.95 -18.38
C LYS A 22 3.79 -12.82 -17.13
N LEU A 23 4.79 -12.83 -16.22
CA LEU A 23 4.68 -13.56 -14.97
C LEU A 23 3.56 -13.00 -14.08
N ALA A 24 3.42 -11.69 -14.01
CA ALA A 24 2.34 -11.03 -13.28
C ALA A 24 0.96 -11.41 -13.83
N GLN A 25 0.82 -11.51 -15.16
CA GLN A 25 -0.43 -11.97 -15.78
C GLN A 25 -0.78 -13.40 -15.40
N VAL A 26 0.21 -14.30 -15.40
CA VAL A 26 0.01 -15.70 -14.99
C VAL A 26 -0.40 -15.76 -13.53
N LEU A 27 0.29 -15.04 -12.65
CA LEU A 27 -0.04 -14.98 -11.23
C LEU A 27 -1.47 -14.50 -10.97
N LEU A 28 -1.88 -13.41 -11.65
CA LEU A 28 -3.25 -12.89 -11.56
C LEU A 28 -4.29 -13.87 -12.12
N ALA A 29 -3.96 -14.62 -13.17
CA ALA A 29 -4.85 -15.63 -13.70
C ALA A 29 -5.05 -16.79 -12.70
N ILE A 30 -3.96 -17.21 -12.04
CA ILE A 30 -4.02 -18.24 -10.99
C ILE A 30 -4.83 -17.73 -9.79
N SER A 31 -4.63 -16.49 -9.35
CA SER A 31 -5.35 -15.93 -8.19
C SER A 31 -6.87 -15.80 -8.40
N LYS A 32 -7.32 -15.84 -9.66
CA LYS A 32 -8.75 -15.83 -10.00
C LYS A 32 -9.37 -17.22 -10.11
N ASP A 33 -8.59 -18.28 -9.85
CA ASP A 33 -9.12 -19.62 -9.83
C ASP A 33 -10.16 -19.75 -8.71
N SER A 34 -11.33 -20.28 -9.05
CA SER A 34 -12.45 -20.46 -8.11
C SER A 34 -12.14 -21.39 -6.95
N LEU A 35 -11.06 -22.17 -7.03
CA LEU A 35 -10.58 -23.03 -5.96
C LEU A 35 -9.76 -22.25 -4.90
N LEU A 36 -9.34 -21.03 -5.21
CA LEU A 36 -8.65 -20.14 -4.26
C LEU A 36 -9.67 -19.27 -3.53
N GLU A 37 -9.52 -19.15 -2.23
CA GLU A 37 -10.42 -18.36 -1.38
C GLU A 37 -10.07 -16.86 -1.35
N PHE A 38 -9.08 -16.42 -2.14
CA PHE A 38 -8.65 -15.03 -2.21
C PHE A 38 -8.35 -14.60 -3.64
N GLU A 39 -8.52 -13.33 -3.92
CA GLU A 39 -8.10 -12.66 -5.15
C GLU A 39 -6.96 -11.69 -4.85
N LEU A 40 -5.94 -11.67 -5.72
CA LEU A 40 -4.85 -10.70 -5.62
C LEU A 40 -5.26 -9.39 -6.28
N ASP A 41 -5.34 -8.33 -5.49
CA ASP A 41 -5.58 -6.97 -5.96
C ASP A 41 -4.26 -6.18 -6.02
N LEU A 42 -3.96 -5.60 -7.18
CA LEU A 42 -2.77 -4.79 -7.40
C LEU A 42 -3.08 -3.27 -7.50
N ASP A 43 -4.28 -2.84 -7.16
CA ASP A 43 -4.73 -1.46 -7.38
C ASP A 43 -4.06 -0.44 -6.44
N LEU A 44 -3.41 -0.89 -5.35
CA LEU A 44 -2.59 -0.03 -4.49
C LEU A 44 -1.18 0.25 -5.06
N ARG A 45 -0.84 -0.34 -6.23
CA ARG A 45 0.44 -0.04 -6.89
C ARG A 45 0.47 1.40 -7.41
N PRO A 46 1.67 1.97 -7.63
CA PRO A 46 1.83 3.27 -8.28
C PRO A 46 0.98 3.44 -9.52
N GLU A 47 0.28 4.57 -9.63
CA GLU A 47 -0.67 4.90 -10.72
C GLU A 47 -1.90 3.98 -10.78
N GLY A 48 -2.10 3.12 -9.80
CA GLY A 48 -3.25 2.22 -9.72
C GLY A 48 -3.45 1.38 -10.98
N LYS A 49 -4.67 1.31 -11.48
CA LYS A 49 -5.03 0.55 -12.69
C LYS A 49 -4.33 1.01 -13.97
N ASN A 50 -3.86 2.25 -14.02
CA ASN A 50 -3.19 2.82 -15.18
C ASN A 50 -1.69 2.52 -15.23
N GLY A 51 -1.09 2.13 -14.10
CA GLY A 51 0.32 1.80 -14.01
C GLY A 51 0.62 0.35 -14.40
N PRO A 52 1.90 0.03 -14.68
CA PRO A 52 2.33 -1.34 -14.93
C PRO A 52 2.04 -2.23 -13.71
N ARG A 53 1.69 -3.51 -13.94
CA ARG A 53 1.39 -4.46 -12.86
C ARG A 53 2.59 -4.80 -12.01
N VAL A 54 3.76 -4.76 -12.61
CA VAL A 54 5.04 -5.02 -11.96
C VAL A 54 6.02 -3.91 -12.31
N ARG A 55 6.87 -3.53 -11.39
CA ARG A 55 7.81 -2.42 -11.58
C ARG A 55 9.18 -2.79 -10.99
N SER A 56 10.24 -2.29 -11.60
CA SER A 56 11.58 -2.46 -11.03
C SER A 56 11.73 -1.64 -9.73
N VAL A 57 12.66 -2.06 -8.85
CA VAL A 57 13.04 -1.28 -7.66
C VAL A 57 13.38 0.16 -8.04
N LYS A 58 14.17 0.36 -9.10
CA LYS A 58 14.53 1.67 -9.64
C LYS A 58 13.30 2.47 -10.12
N GLY A 59 12.32 1.78 -10.73
CA GLY A 59 11.06 2.40 -11.15
C GLY A 59 10.21 2.85 -9.96
N TYR A 60 10.16 2.06 -8.87
CA TYR A 60 9.51 2.47 -7.62
C TYR A 60 10.23 3.66 -6.99
N ALA A 61 11.56 3.66 -6.94
CA ALA A 61 12.34 4.78 -6.42
C ALA A 61 11.99 6.10 -7.13
N GLY A 62 12.03 6.10 -8.46
CA GLY A 62 11.71 7.28 -9.25
C GLY A 62 10.27 7.75 -9.11
N TYR A 63 9.33 6.84 -8.86
CA TYR A 63 7.93 7.19 -8.61
C TYR A 63 7.75 7.82 -7.24
N TYR A 64 8.21 7.17 -6.17
CA TYR A 64 8.04 7.68 -4.80
C TYR A 64 8.74 9.02 -4.57
N GLU A 65 9.86 9.26 -5.25
CA GLU A 65 10.58 10.53 -5.16
C GLU A 65 9.78 11.70 -5.75
N ARG A 66 9.02 11.49 -6.84
CA ARG A 66 8.47 12.58 -7.66
C ARG A 66 6.95 12.71 -7.59
N TRP A 67 6.24 11.60 -7.49
CA TRP A 67 4.81 11.56 -7.78
C TRP A 67 3.95 11.04 -6.64
N ALA A 68 4.54 10.30 -5.69
CA ALA A 68 3.77 9.66 -4.65
C ALA A 68 3.17 10.68 -3.67
N GLU A 69 1.94 10.39 -3.27
CA GLU A 69 1.13 11.18 -2.36
C GLU A 69 1.14 10.60 -0.94
N ALA A 70 0.72 11.38 0.05
CA ALA A 70 0.76 10.99 1.46
C ALA A 70 -0.01 9.69 1.78
N TRP A 71 -1.11 9.41 1.07
CA TRP A 71 -1.89 8.19 1.27
C TRP A 71 -1.15 6.93 0.80
N GLU A 72 -0.27 7.04 -0.21
CA GLU A 72 0.55 5.91 -0.66
C GLU A 72 1.58 5.55 0.41
N PHE A 73 2.19 6.56 1.05
CA PHE A 73 3.09 6.33 2.18
C PHE A 73 2.36 5.70 3.38
N GLN A 74 1.10 6.10 3.60
CA GLN A 74 0.24 5.48 4.60
C GLN A 74 -0.06 4.00 4.25
N ALA A 75 -0.32 3.68 2.99
CA ALA A 75 -0.52 2.30 2.54
C ALA A 75 0.75 1.45 2.75
N LEU A 76 1.94 2.01 2.51
CA LEU A 76 3.22 1.33 2.74
C LEU A 76 3.46 0.93 4.20
N LEU A 77 2.81 1.54 5.19
CA LEU A 77 2.91 1.11 6.59
C LEU A 77 2.45 -0.33 6.80
N ARG A 78 1.59 -0.84 5.93
CA ARG A 78 1.09 -2.23 5.96
C ARG A 78 1.88 -3.17 5.05
N ALA A 79 2.81 -2.62 4.25
CA ALA A 79 3.60 -3.42 3.33
C ALA A 79 4.58 -4.32 4.07
N ARG A 80 4.58 -5.59 3.71
CA ARG A 80 5.57 -6.58 4.11
C ARG A 80 5.92 -7.46 2.92
N VAL A 81 7.15 -7.86 2.82
CA VAL A 81 7.54 -8.82 1.80
C VAL A 81 6.99 -10.19 2.18
N VAL A 82 6.34 -10.86 1.25
CA VAL A 82 5.75 -12.20 1.44
C VAL A 82 6.62 -13.25 0.81
N VAL A 83 7.16 -12.95 -0.39
CA VAL A 83 8.04 -13.86 -1.13
C VAL A 83 9.00 -13.04 -1.99
N GLY A 84 10.25 -13.50 -2.12
CA GLY A 84 11.30 -12.87 -2.90
C GLY A 84 12.68 -13.33 -2.46
N SER A 85 13.73 -12.97 -3.23
CA SER A 85 15.11 -13.16 -2.80
C SER A 85 15.41 -12.21 -1.63
N GLU A 86 16.37 -12.59 -0.80
CA GLU A 86 16.80 -11.77 0.34
C GLU A 86 17.33 -10.41 -0.13
N ASP A 87 18.13 -10.38 -1.17
CA ASP A 87 18.66 -9.15 -1.77
C ASP A 87 17.54 -8.21 -2.26
N LEU A 88 16.57 -8.71 -3.00
CA LEU A 88 15.44 -7.91 -3.48
C LEU A 88 14.56 -7.41 -2.32
N THR A 89 14.40 -8.25 -1.30
CA THR A 89 13.67 -7.90 -0.07
C THR A 89 14.34 -6.75 0.65
N GLN A 90 15.66 -6.80 0.80
CA GLN A 90 16.44 -5.74 1.42
C GLN A 90 16.37 -4.45 0.60
N GLN A 91 16.64 -4.52 -0.70
CA GLN A 91 16.59 -3.34 -1.59
C GLN A 91 15.23 -2.63 -1.51
N PHE A 92 14.13 -3.38 -1.54
CA PHE A 92 12.81 -2.77 -1.47
C PHE A 92 12.47 -2.20 -0.08
N THR A 93 12.87 -2.88 0.98
CA THR A 93 12.67 -2.41 2.35
C THR A 93 13.43 -1.09 2.59
N GLU A 94 14.69 -1.04 2.19
CA GLU A 94 15.53 0.17 2.28
C GLU A 94 14.94 1.33 1.45
N LEU A 95 14.34 1.01 0.30
CA LEU A 95 13.68 2.00 -0.54
C LEU A 95 12.45 2.61 0.13
N ILE A 96 11.56 1.81 0.73
CA ILE A 96 10.29 2.30 1.24
C ILE A 96 10.36 2.85 2.67
N ASP A 97 11.33 2.45 3.47
CA ASP A 97 11.46 2.86 4.88
C ASP A 97 11.51 4.38 5.09
N PRO A 98 12.24 5.16 4.29
CA PRO A 98 12.24 6.62 4.40
C PRO A 98 10.87 7.27 4.16
N TYR A 99 9.98 6.62 3.39
CA TYR A 99 8.65 7.12 3.07
C TYR A 99 7.61 6.70 4.10
N ARG A 100 7.68 5.46 4.61
CA ARG A 100 6.73 4.98 5.62
C ARG A 100 7.11 5.38 7.05
N TYR A 101 8.39 5.70 7.29
CA TYR A 101 8.90 6.18 8.57
C TYR A 101 9.74 7.45 8.39
N PRO A 102 9.15 8.52 7.83
CA PRO A 102 9.89 9.73 7.53
C PRO A 102 10.36 10.43 8.81
N LYS A 103 11.51 11.10 8.75
CA LYS A 103 11.99 11.94 9.86
C LYS A 103 11.00 13.04 10.21
N GLN A 104 10.28 13.53 9.22
CA GLN A 104 9.23 14.53 9.39
C GLN A 104 8.22 14.40 8.25
N ILE A 105 6.94 14.37 8.57
CA ILE A 105 5.88 14.46 7.56
C ILE A 105 5.70 15.90 7.10
N LYS A 106 5.28 16.09 5.85
CA LYS A 106 4.91 17.42 5.36
C LYS A 106 3.75 17.96 6.19
N ARG A 107 3.74 19.27 6.45
CA ARG A 107 2.71 19.94 7.26
C ARG A 107 1.29 19.72 6.72
N GLU A 108 1.17 19.56 5.42
CA GLU A 108 -0.10 19.36 4.72
C GLU A 108 -0.60 17.91 4.80
N SER A 109 0.29 16.93 5.01
CA SER A 109 -0.05 15.49 4.97
C SER A 109 -1.19 15.09 5.90
N PRO A 110 -1.28 15.55 7.17
CA PRO A 110 -2.40 15.19 8.03
C PRO A 110 -3.76 15.69 7.51
N VAL A 111 -3.77 16.83 6.85
CA VAL A 111 -4.99 17.42 6.26
C VAL A 111 -5.40 16.62 5.03
N GLU A 112 -4.43 16.29 4.18
CA GLU A 112 -4.63 15.46 2.99
C GLU A 112 -5.15 14.07 3.35
N ILE A 113 -4.54 13.39 4.31
CA ILE A 113 -4.96 12.07 4.80
C ILE A 113 -6.42 12.12 5.29
N ARG A 114 -6.79 13.13 6.10
CA ARG A 114 -8.18 13.29 6.56
C ARG A 114 -9.15 13.53 5.42
N ARG A 115 -8.76 14.32 4.41
CA ARG A 115 -9.58 14.60 3.24
C ARG A 115 -9.81 13.33 2.42
N ILE A 116 -8.77 12.52 2.21
CA ILE A 116 -8.88 11.25 1.50
C ILE A 116 -9.77 10.28 2.27
N LYS A 117 -9.60 10.17 3.60
CA LYS A 117 -10.45 9.36 4.46
C LYS A 117 -11.92 9.73 4.30
N ALA A 118 -12.24 11.01 4.41
CA ALA A 118 -13.61 11.49 4.27
C ALA A 118 -14.21 11.16 2.89
N ARG A 119 -13.41 11.25 1.83
CA ARG A 119 -13.81 10.87 0.48
C ARG A 119 -14.07 9.35 0.37
N VAL A 120 -13.17 8.53 0.90
CA VAL A 120 -13.33 7.06 0.90
C VAL A 120 -14.59 6.65 1.65
N GLU A 121 -14.90 7.26 2.78
CA GLU A 121 -16.13 7.01 3.55
C GLU A 121 -17.39 7.38 2.76
N ALA A 122 -17.36 8.50 2.06
CA ALA A 122 -18.50 8.96 1.26
C ALA A 122 -18.72 8.09 0.00
N GLU A 123 -17.66 7.68 -0.69
CA GLU A 123 -17.71 6.98 -1.97
C GLU A 123 -17.87 5.46 -1.83
N ARG A 124 -17.33 4.87 -0.75
CA ARG A 124 -17.34 3.40 -0.55
C ARG A 124 -18.42 2.90 0.40
N LEU A 125 -19.17 3.79 1.02
CA LEU A 125 -20.33 3.37 1.81
C LEU A 125 -21.36 2.74 0.88
N PRO A 126 -21.79 1.47 1.12
CA PRO A 126 -22.78 0.83 0.27
C PRO A 126 -24.10 1.64 0.21
N GLN A 127 -24.70 1.69 -0.96
CA GLN A 127 -25.95 2.41 -1.15
C GLN A 127 -27.05 1.90 -0.21
N GLY A 128 -27.66 2.77 0.55
CA GLY A 128 -28.67 2.41 1.56
C GLY A 128 -28.12 1.97 2.92
N ALA A 129 -26.80 1.86 3.08
CA ALA A 129 -26.20 1.55 4.38
C ALA A 129 -26.34 2.74 5.35
N ASN A 130 -26.62 2.45 6.62
CA ASN A 130 -26.62 3.45 7.66
C ASN A 130 -25.18 3.78 8.12
N PRO A 131 -24.66 5.00 7.89
CA PRO A 131 -23.30 5.36 8.27
C PRO A 131 -23.02 5.18 9.77
N ALA A 132 -24.02 5.37 10.63
CA ALA A 132 -23.86 5.22 12.08
C ALA A 132 -23.75 3.77 12.56
N ARG A 133 -24.02 2.79 11.67
CA ARG A 133 -23.99 1.35 12.00
C ARG A 133 -23.02 0.56 11.15
N HIS A 134 -22.31 1.20 10.23
CA HIS A 134 -21.37 0.52 9.35
C HIS A 134 -20.04 0.28 10.07
N LEU A 135 -19.73 -0.97 10.39
CA LEU A 135 -18.59 -1.37 11.22
C LEU A 135 -17.22 -0.97 10.64
N LYS A 136 -17.10 -0.86 9.31
CA LYS A 136 -15.83 -0.52 8.65
C LYS A 136 -15.72 0.99 8.34
N LEU A 137 -16.80 1.60 7.84
CA LEU A 137 -16.75 2.96 7.27
C LEU A 137 -17.63 3.97 8.05
N GLY A 138 -18.22 3.55 9.16
CA GLY A 138 -19.01 4.45 10.03
C GLY A 138 -18.13 5.29 10.94
N ARG A 139 -18.70 6.29 11.58
CA ARG A 139 -17.99 7.08 12.58
C ARG A 139 -17.66 6.23 13.81
N GLY A 140 -16.42 6.27 14.27
CA GLY A 140 -15.92 5.43 15.36
C GLY A 140 -15.68 3.98 14.94
N SER A 141 -15.63 3.70 13.64
CA SER A 141 -15.43 2.37 13.08
C SER A 141 -13.99 1.89 13.16
N ILE A 142 -13.78 0.63 12.73
CA ILE A 142 -12.44 0.04 12.63
C ILE A 142 -11.50 0.90 11.75
N SER A 143 -12.02 1.49 10.67
CA SER A 143 -11.22 2.39 9.83
C SER A 143 -10.74 3.63 10.57
N ASP A 144 -11.53 4.19 11.49
CA ASP A 144 -11.10 5.38 12.25
C ASP A 144 -9.89 5.06 13.12
N VAL A 145 -9.90 3.91 13.78
CA VAL A 145 -8.77 3.43 14.58
C VAL A 145 -7.55 3.20 13.69
N GLU A 146 -7.73 2.50 12.58
CA GLU A 146 -6.65 2.19 11.66
C GLU A 146 -5.99 3.46 11.09
N TRP A 147 -6.79 4.42 10.59
CA TRP A 147 -6.27 5.66 10.03
C TRP A 147 -5.56 6.53 11.08
N LEU A 148 -6.06 6.54 12.32
CA LEU A 148 -5.39 7.24 13.42
C LEU A 148 -4.04 6.60 13.73
N VAL A 149 -3.99 5.28 13.88
CA VAL A 149 -2.74 4.54 14.15
C VAL A 149 -1.73 4.78 13.03
N GLN A 150 -2.15 4.69 11.78
CA GLN A 150 -1.27 4.95 10.63
C GLN A 150 -0.75 6.39 10.60
N LEU A 151 -1.58 7.37 10.93
CA LEU A 151 -1.13 8.77 11.04
C LEU A 151 -0.08 8.94 12.15
N LEU A 152 -0.29 8.32 13.30
CA LEU A 152 0.68 8.35 14.41
C LEU A 152 1.99 7.62 14.03
N GLN A 153 1.91 6.51 13.31
CA GLN A 153 3.10 5.82 12.79
C GLN A 153 3.90 6.72 11.83
N LEU A 154 3.24 7.39 10.87
CA LEU A 154 3.91 8.34 9.97
C LEU A 154 4.58 9.49 10.73
N GLN A 155 4.00 9.94 11.84
CA GLN A 155 4.53 11.07 12.62
C GLN A 155 5.68 10.67 13.54
N PHE A 156 5.61 9.51 14.15
CA PHE A 156 6.46 9.19 15.31
C PHE A 156 7.31 7.94 15.14
N ALA A 157 7.03 7.03 14.19
CA ALA A 157 7.77 5.78 14.09
C ALA A 157 9.24 5.93 13.65
N ASN A 158 9.66 7.11 13.20
CA ASN A 158 11.07 7.36 12.98
C ASN A 158 11.83 7.48 14.32
N GLU A 159 11.27 8.19 15.29
CA GLU A 159 11.83 8.40 16.62
C GLU A 159 11.52 7.25 17.57
N HIS A 160 10.44 6.51 17.30
CA HIS A 160 9.91 5.40 18.09
C HIS A 160 9.87 4.11 17.28
N PRO A 161 10.99 3.37 17.14
CA PRO A 161 11.06 2.15 16.32
C PRO A 161 10.07 1.06 16.73
N GLU A 162 9.64 1.03 17.99
CA GLU A 162 8.61 0.13 18.51
C GLU A 162 7.24 0.30 17.81
N LEU A 163 7.00 1.45 17.18
CA LEU A 163 5.80 1.71 16.39
C LEU A 163 5.88 1.18 14.95
N ARG A 164 7.04 0.66 14.52
CA ARG A 164 7.23 0.11 13.16
C ARG A 164 6.64 -1.29 13.06
N THR A 165 5.34 -1.38 13.15
CA THR A 165 4.58 -2.62 12.99
C THR A 165 3.65 -2.55 11.78
N THR A 166 3.48 -3.67 11.08
CA THR A 166 2.50 -3.81 10.00
C THR A 166 1.11 -4.20 10.51
N SER A 167 0.96 -4.47 11.81
CA SER A 167 -0.31 -4.78 12.46
C SER A 167 -0.91 -3.55 13.12
N THR A 168 -2.23 -3.42 13.09
CA THR A 168 -2.98 -2.41 13.84
C THR A 168 -3.29 -2.88 15.26
N SER A 169 -3.38 -4.20 15.45
CA SER A 169 -3.52 -4.84 16.77
C SER A 169 -2.19 -5.36 17.26
N ILE A 170 -1.87 -5.07 18.48
CA ILE A 170 -0.70 -5.60 19.19
C ILE A 170 -1.10 -6.90 19.90
#